data_37d9181e33d7c4c73517bc99e617dc72
#
_entry.id   37d9181e33d7c4c73517bc99e617dc72
#
_cell.length_a   1.000
_cell.length_b   1.000
_cell.length_c   1.000
_cell.angle_alpha   90.00
_cell.angle_beta   90.00
_cell.angle_gamma   90.00
#
_symmetry.space_group_name_H-M   'P 1'
#
loop_
_entity.id
_entity.type
_entity.pdbx_description
1 polymer ?
#
loop_
_entity_poly.entity_id
_entity_poly.type
_entity_poly.pdbx_seq_one_letter_code
_entity_poly.pdbx_strand_id
1 'polypeptide(L)'
;MSGYIGPAPVPQATQTRQTFTATSGQTSFATVGYVAGGQFIQVYLNGVLLKLTDDYTAENGSDISLTSGAATGDVLEFISFADFTVNNQNFTGGLTVDNDGSTVLTLDRATSDGTIIDLQKSGSSVGSIGSEGNGGTFFIGSGDVTLGFNAASDIIIPRGTNAANRTGAIDLGNANNRFKDLYLSGGVFLGGTGSANKLDDYEEGTWTPTIGTEGGSNYTLSSSAGYYTKVGNLVCVEAAITFTAEGSGTITIISLPFTPAGTTEIFNGYVSSGTNNRSIQLFHYSGASVLVRFDDGGAYINYWTSKTEWSPTNTFTFSGTYRVS
;
A
#
# COMPACT_ATOMS: atom_id res chain seq x y z
N MET A 1 18.60 -17.64 -46.34
CA MET A 1 19.14 -16.35 -45.94
C MET A 1 18.01 -15.62 -45.23
N SER A 2 18.03 -15.52 -43.89
CA SER A 2 17.05 -14.72 -43.17
C SER A 2 17.47 -13.26 -43.31
N GLY A 3 16.68 -12.47 -44.03
CA GLY A 3 16.86 -11.05 -44.14
C GLY A 3 16.68 -10.41 -42.77
N TYR A 4 17.49 -9.45 -42.43
CA TYR A 4 17.30 -8.56 -41.26
C TYR A 4 15.95 -7.86 -41.35
N ILE A 5 15.05 -8.11 -40.40
CA ILE A 5 13.67 -7.58 -40.39
C ILE A 5 13.59 -6.44 -39.34
N GLY A 6 14.41 -5.43 -39.48
CA GLY A 6 14.38 -4.24 -38.63
C GLY A 6 14.77 -3.00 -39.43
N PRO A 7 14.54 -1.78 -38.93
CA PRO A 7 15.13 -0.60 -39.50
C PRO A 7 16.65 -0.77 -39.54
N ALA A 8 17.28 -0.38 -40.63
CA ALA A 8 18.73 -0.48 -40.74
C ALA A 8 19.42 0.16 -39.51
N PRO A 9 20.40 -0.52 -38.89
CA PRO A 9 21.09 0.08 -37.75
C PRO A 9 21.72 1.40 -38.17
N VAL A 10 21.37 2.48 -37.49
CA VAL A 10 22.07 3.74 -37.70
C VAL A 10 23.48 3.52 -37.13
N PRO A 11 24.57 3.78 -37.91
CA PRO A 11 25.92 3.65 -37.38
C PRO A 11 26.08 4.55 -36.15
N GLN A 12 26.30 3.97 -34.99
CA GLN A 12 26.45 4.73 -33.74
C GLN A 12 27.88 5.13 -33.47
N ALA A 13 28.85 4.68 -34.26
CA ALA A 13 30.23 5.16 -34.24
C ALA A 13 30.44 6.08 -35.44
N THR A 14 30.63 7.36 -35.19
CA THR A 14 31.04 8.30 -36.21
C THR A 14 32.53 8.18 -36.42
N GLN A 15 32.92 7.63 -37.57
CA GLN A 15 34.30 7.73 -38.06
C GLN A 15 34.42 9.00 -38.85
N THR A 16 35.33 9.88 -38.48
CA THR A 16 35.72 11.04 -39.29
C THR A 16 37.04 10.75 -40.01
N ARG A 17 37.05 10.94 -41.33
CA ARG A 17 38.23 10.73 -42.16
C ARG A 17 38.59 12.04 -42.82
N GLN A 18 39.88 12.44 -42.72
CA GLN A 18 40.42 13.60 -43.38
C GLN A 18 41.71 13.22 -44.12
N THR A 19 41.95 13.91 -45.23
CA THR A 19 43.14 13.70 -46.05
C THR A 19 43.81 15.05 -46.30
N PHE A 20 45.09 15.10 -46.13
CA PHE A 20 45.92 16.28 -46.34
C PHE A 20 47.02 15.98 -47.32
N THR A 21 47.29 16.90 -48.25
CA THR A 21 48.47 16.84 -49.10
C THR A 21 49.55 17.76 -48.51
N ALA A 22 50.70 17.20 -48.19
CA ALA A 22 51.77 17.90 -47.50
C ALA A 22 52.52 18.88 -48.44
N THR A 23 53.01 19.98 -47.85
CA THR A 23 54.00 20.84 -48.41
C THR A 23 55.43 20.44 -47.93
N SER A 24 56.44 20.92 -48.55
CA SER A 24 57.85 20.57 -48.23
C SER A 24 58.18 20.81 -46.75
N GLY A 25 58.53 19.75 -46.03
CA GLY A 25 58.92 19.80 -44.62
C GLY A 25 57.73 19.99 -43.64
N GLN A 26 56.51 19.82 -44.08
CA GLN A 26 55.35 20.02 -43.22
C GLN A 26 55.28 18.95 -42.11
N THR A 27 55.19 19.43 -40.87
CA THR A 27 55.06 18.56 -39.68
C THR A 27 53.73 18.68 -39.01
N SER A 28 53.02 19.83 -39.12
CA SER A 28 51.74 20.02 -38.42
C SER A 28 50.50 19.98 -39.38
N PHE A 29 49.48 19.25 -39.03
CA PHE A 29 48.27 19.10 -39.81
C PHE A 29 47.06 19.35 -38.91
N ALA A 30 46.32 20.43 -39.15
CA ALA A 30 45.13 20.78 -38.38
C ALA A 30 43.98 19.86 -38.76
N THR A 31 43.35 19.21 -37.77
CA THR A 31 42.26 18.25 -37.94
C THR A 31 40.94 18.79 -37.37
N VAL A 32 39.81 18.17 -37.64
CA VAL A 32 38.47 18.58 -37.11
C VAL A 32 38.25 18.20 -35.65
N GLY A 33 39.25 17.79 -34.94
CA GLY A 33 39.13 17.43 -33.53
C GLY A 33 39.14 15.92 -33.30
N TYR A 34 39.76 15.53 -32.22
CA TYR A 34 39.86 14.16 -31.73
C TYR A 34 40.08 14.16 -30.22
N VAL A 35 40.01 12.99 -29.57
CA VAL A 35 40.35 12.90 -28.15
C VAL A 35 41.84 13.09 -27.94
N ALA A 36 42.23 14.09 -27.15
CA ALA A 36 43.62 14.42 -26.85
C ALA A 36 44.37 13.19 -26.28
N GLY A 37 45.68 13.06 -26.61
CA GLY A 37 46.47 11.90 -26.23
C GLY A 37 46.52 10.79 -27.27
N GLY A 38 45.96 11.04 -28.49
CA GLY A 38 46.05 10.13 -29.64
C GLY A 38 45.30 8.80 -29.48
N GLN A 39 44.43 8.69 -28.50
CA GLN A 39 43.52 7.54 -28.37
C GLN A 39 42.40 7.64 -29.41
N PHE A 40 41.96 6.51 -29.92
CA PHE A 40 40.87 6.43 -30.92
C PHE A 40 41.14 7.13 -32.25
N ILE A 41 42.43 7.23 -32.64
CA ILE A 41 42.82 7.75 -33.94
C ILE A 41 43.77 6.79 -34.67
N GLN A 42 43.76 6.87 -35.98
CA GLN A 42 44.75 6.22 -36.86
C GLN A 42 45.28 7.26 -37.84
N VAL A 43 46.60 7.34 -37.98
CA VAL A 43 47.27 8.26 -38.88
C VAL A 43 48.08 7.46 -39.87
N TYR A 44 47.95 7.78 -41.13
CA TYR A 44 48.66 7.14 -42.21
C TYR A 44 49.42 8.19 -43.01
N LEU A 45 50.64 7.87 -43.43
CA LEU A 45 51.39 8.67 -44.39
C LEU A 45 51.61 7.79 -45.64
N ASN A 46 51.15 8.26 -46.78
CA ASN A 46 51.18 7.51 -48.03
C ASN A 46 50.66 6.06 -47.91
N GLY A 47 49.62 5.89 -47.09
CA GLY A 47 49.00 4.58 -46.83
C GLY A 47 49.70 3.72 -45.80
N VAL A 48 50.82 4.16 -45.21
CA VAL A 48 51.51 3.45 -44.12
C VAL A 48 51.01 3.95 -42.78
N LEU A 49 50.56 3.06 -41.92
CA LEU A 49 50.13 3.38 -40.55
C LEU A 49 51.34 3.87 -39.74
N LEU A 50 51.22 5.03 -39.18
CA LEU A 50 52.20 5.65 -38.31
C LEU A 50 52.03 5.22 -36.85
N LYS A 51 53.13 5.17 -36.10
CA LYS A 51 53.16 4.83 -34.69
C LYS A 51 53.09 6.08 -33.84
N LEU A 52 52.12 6.14 -32.92
CA LEU A 52 52.00 7.21 -31.97
C LEU A 52 53.23 7.28 -31.08
N THR A 53 53.72 8.50 -30.79
CA THR A 53 54.93 8.84 -30.04
C THR A 53 56.24 8.64 -30.78
N ASP A 54 56.33 7.73 -31.73
CA ASP A 54 57.54 7.47 -32.54
C ASP A 54 57.50 8.32 -33.84
N ASP A 55 56.42 8.24 -34.58
CA ASP A 55 56.27 8.88 -35.88
C ASP A 55 55.47 10.19 -35.83
N TYR A 56 54.55 10.29 -34.84
CA TYR A 56 53.74 11.49 -34.66
C TYR A 56 53.27 11.66 -33.19
N THR A 57 52.87 12.88 -32.86
CA THR A 57 52.17 13.22 -31.61
C THR A 57 50.78 13.77 -31.90
N ALA A 58 49.83 13.57 -30.94
CA ALA A 58 48.42 13.99 -31.06
C ALA A 58 47.87 14.34 -29.66
N GLU A 59 48.46 15.36 -29.02
CA GLU A 59 48.20 15.64 -27.60
C GLU A 59 47.15 16.73 -27.36
N ASN A 60 46.89 17.59 -28.34
CA ASN A 60 46.05 18.79 -28.16
C ASN A 60 44.60 18.63 -28.62
N GLY A 61 44.27 17.54 -29.26
CA GLY A 61 42.90 17.28 -29.74
C GLY A 61 42.52 17.98 -31.05
N SER A 62 43.45 18.72 -31.69
CA SER A 62 43.19 19.48 -32.92
C SER A 62 44.26 19.32 -34.01
N ASP A 63 45.50 18.98 -33.65
CA ASP A 63 46.61 18.91 -34.60
C ASP A 63 47.35 17.58 -34.51
N ILE A 64 47.72 17.02 -35.65
CA ILE A 64 48.65 15.91 -35.76
C ILE A 64 50.03 16.53 -36.04
N SER A 65 51.04 16.20 -35.21
CA SER A 65 52.42 16.66 -35.40
C SER A 65 53.33 15.48 -35.75
N LEU A 66 53.86 15.43 -36.99
CA LEU A 66 54.83 14.42 -37.40
C LEU A 66 56.20 14.71 -36.78
N THR A 67 56.90 13.63 -36.38
CA THR A 67 58.27 13.70 -35.85
C THR A 67 59.24 14.06 -36.94
N SER A 68 58.99 13.67 -38.19
CA SER A 68 59.79 14.04 -39.38
C SER A 68 58.91 14.75 -40.39
N GLY A 69 59.36 15.81 -41.01
CA GLY A 69 58.61 16.59 -41.98
C GLY A 69 58.27 15.77 -43.24
N ALA A 70 57.02 15.81 -43.68
CA ALA A 70 56.59 15.20 -44.92
C ALA A 70 57.15 15.91 -46.15
N ALA A 71 57.38 15.16 -47.25
CA ALA A 71 57.78 15.71 -48.53
C ALA A 71 56.54 16.35 -49.24
N THR A 72 56.89 17.29 -50.15
CA THR A 72 55.83 17.87 -51.00
C THR A 72 55.12 16.78 -51.78
N GLY A 73 53.77 16.71 -51.66
CA GLY A 73 52.96 15.76 -52.32
C GLY A 73 52.66 14.48 -51.53
N ASP A 74 53.28 14.29 -50.36
CA ASP A 74 52.93 13.23 -49.43
C ASP A 74 51.50 13.40 -48.97
N VAL A 75 50.78 12.28 -48.80
CA VAL A 75 49.38 12.25 -48.39
C VAL A 75 49.31 11.74 -46.97
N LEU A 76 48.91 12.62 -46.03
CA LEU A 76 48.54 12.22 -44.67
C LEU A 76 47.03 11.96 -44.59
N GLU A 77 46.68 10.79 -44.14
CA GLU A 77 45.29 10.41 -43.86
C GLU A 77 45.12 10.26 -42.34
N PHE A 78 44.08 10.89 -41.82
CA PHE A 78 43.70 10.87 -40.43
C PHE A 78 42.30 10.27 -40.29
N ILE A 79 42.14 9.30 -39.40
CA ILE A 79 40.89 8.67 -39.06
C ILE A 79 40.69 8.81 -37.56
N SER A 80 39.62 9.46 -37.13
CA SER A 80 39.21 9.50 -35.72
C SER A 80 37.92 8.78 -35.51
N PHE A 81 37.82 8.11 -34.37
CA PHE A 81 36.62 7.44 -33.92
C PHE A 81 36.03 8.26 -32.77
N ALA A 82 34.77 8.65 -32.88
CA ALA A 82 34.08 9.28 -31.78
C ALA A 82 33.84 8.27 -30.65
N ASP A 83 34.03 8.76 -29.43
CA ASP A 83 33.64 7.96 -28.25
C ASP A 83 32.15 7.67 -28.28
N PHE A 84 31.79 6.44 -27.92
CA PHE A 84 30.38 6.06 -27.81
C PHE A 84 29.83 6.60 -26.50
N THR A 85 29.38 7.84 -26.51
CA THR A 85 28.61 8.40 -25.38
C THR A 85 27.11 8.19 -25.60
N VAL A 86 26.50 7.41 -24.75
CA VAL A 86 25.02 7.23 -24.72
C VAL A 86 24.41 8.46 -24.05
N ASN A 87 24.52 9.63 -24.70
CA ASN A 87 23.81 10.82 -24.25
C ASN A 87 22.51 10.95 -25.05
N ASN A 88 21.36 11.05 -24.34
CA ASN A 88 20.04 11.29 -24.90
C ASN A 88 19.62 10.27 -25.99
N GLN A 89 19.82 8.97 -25.72
CA GLN A 89 19.33 7.93 -26.64
C GLN A 89 17.81 7.86 -26.61
N ASN A 90 17.21 8.04 -27.78
CA ASN A 90 15.78 7.83 -27.98
C ASN A 90 15.55 6.43 -28.55
N PHE A 91 15.00 5.53 -27.73
CA PHE A 91 14.62 4.19 -28.19
C PHE A 91 13.23 4.27 -28.84
N THR A 92 13.17 4.16 -30.17
CA THR A 92 11.91 4.15 -30.91
C THR A 92 11.17 2.81 -30.80
N GLY A 93 11.83 1.77 -30.29
CA GLY A 93 11.25 0.49 -29.89
C GLY A 93 11.21 0.37 -28.37
N GLY A 94 10.75 -0.78 -27.87
CA GLY A 94 10.80 -1.07 -26.43
C GLY A 94 12.25 -1.25 -25.92
N LEU A 95 12.53 -0.82 -24.69
CA LEU A 95 13.75 -1.15 -23.97
C LEU A 95 13.48 -2.34 -23.07
N THR A 96 14.17 -3.45 -23.29
CA THR A 96 14.19 -4.58 -22.35
C THR A 96 15.55 -4.59 -21.66
N VAL A 97 15.53 -4.57 -20.31
CA VAL A 97 16.73 -4.72 -19.48
C VAL A 97 16.52 -5.98 -18.66
N ASP A 98 17.35 -6.99 -18.90
CA ASP A 98 17.27 -8.29 -18.24
C ASP A 98 18.59 -8.60 -17.56
N ASN A 99 18.53 -8.98 -16.27
CA ASN A 99 19.69 -9.38 -15.48
C ASN A 99 19.25 -10.37 -14.40
N ASP A 100 19.82 -11.56 -14.41
CA ASP A 100 19.55 -12.59 -13.45
C ASP A 100 20.44 -12.44 -12.20
N GLY A 101 19.83 -12.23 -11.04
CA GLY A 101 20.48 -12.27 -9.74
C GLY A 101 21.01 -10.94 -9.17
N SER A 102 20.75 -9.79 -9.81
CA SER A 102 21.13 -8.46 -9.25
C SER A 102 20.15 -7.36 -9.67
N THR A 103 20.37 -6.12 -9.20
CA THR A 103 19.54 -4.97 -9.60
C THR A 103 19.61 -4.78 -11.11
N VAL A 104 18.44 -4.82 -11.75
CA VAL A 104 18.33 -4.74 -13.22
C VAL A 104 18.50 -3.31 -13.73
N LEU A 105 17.96 -2.32 -13.03
CA LEU A 105 18.00 -0.92 -13.42
C LEU A 105 18.18 -0.04 -12.18
N THR A 106 19.22 0.77 -12.18
CA THR A 106 19.39 1.85 -11.20
C THR A 106 19.15 3.18 -11.89
N LEU A 107 18.20 3.95 -11.35
CA LEU A 107 17.92 5.32 -11.74
C LEU A 107 18.27 6.22 -10.55
N ASP A 108 19.28 7.05 -10.69
CA ASP A 108 19.80 7.90 -9.62
C ASP A 108 19.60 9.38 -9.95
N ARG A 109 19.08 10.13 -8.98
CA ARG A 109 19.01 11.58 -8.95
C ARG A 109 19.91 12.08 -7.82
N ALA A 110 21.18 12.26 -8.13
CA ALA A 110 22.30 12.33 -7.20
C ALA A 110 22.26 13.47 -6.15
N THR A 111 21.65 14.63 -6.42
CA THR A 111 21.85 15.82 -5.58
C THR A 111 20.59 16.56 -5.17
N SER A 112 19.43 16.17 -5.63
CA SER A 112 18.16 16.88 -5.34
C SER A 112 16.97 15.95 -5.33
N ASP A 113 15.95 16.32 -4.59
CA ASP A 113 14.63 15.65 -4.62
C ASP A 113 13.86 15.96 -5.90
N GLY A 114 12.91 15.12 -6.24
CA GLY A 114 12.02 15.31 -7.36
C GLY A 114 11.79 14.05 -8.20
N THR A 115 11.25 14.23 -9.40
CA THR A 115 10.93 13.15 -10.33
C THR A 115 12.20 12.45 -10.81
N ILE A 116 12.21 11.12 -10.71
CA ILE A 116 13.23 10.21 -11.24
C ILE A 116 12.74 9.56 -12.53
N ILE A 117 11.47 9.16 -12.56
CA ILE A 117 10.80 8.62 -13.75
C ILE A 117 9.60 9.50 -14.08
N ASP A 118 9.59 10.06 -15.28
CA ASP A 118 8.46 10.80 -15.84
C ASP A 118 7.75 9.92 -16.87
N LEU A 119 6.49 9.59 -16.60
CA LEU A 119 5.62 8.82 -17.48
C LEU A 119 4.86 9.78 -18.37
N GLN A 120 5.12 9.72 -19.69
CA GLN A 120 4.55 10.65 -20.65
C GLN A 120 3.60 9.98 -21.64
N LYS A 121 2.63 10.75 -22.10
CA LYS A 121 1.78 10.44 -23.25
C LYS A 121 1.79 11.63 -24.20
N SER A 122 2.23 11.42 -25.43
CA SER A 122 2.33 12.47 -26.46
C SER A 122 3.12 13.72 -25.99
N GLY A 123 4.22 13.49 -25.25
CA GLY A 123 5.08 14.57 -24.75
C GLY A 123 4.57 15.28 -23.49
N SER A 124 3.42 14.88 -22.96
CA SER A 124 2.88 15.43 -21.71
C SER A 124 3.00 14.42 -20.58
N SER A 125 3.48 14.87 -19.41
CA SER A 125 3.54 14.01 -18.21
C SER A 125 2.13 13.59 -17.79
N VAL A 126 1.96 12.27 -17.56
CA VAL A 126 0.72 11.67 -17.05
C VAL A 126 0.91 11.01 -15.69
N GLY A 127 2.15 10.91 -15.22
CA GLY A 127 2.49 10.37 -13.91
C GLY A 127 3.98 10.40 -13.66
N SER A 128 4.40 10.18 -12.42
CA SER A 128 5.80 10.18 -12.05
C SER A 128 6.12 9.28 -10.86
N ILE A 129 7.38 8.87 -10.78
CA ILE A 129 7.98 8.27 -9.60
C ILE A 129 9.19 9.13 -9.23
N GLY A 130 9.36 9.43 -7.94
CA GLY A 130 10.45 10.29 -7.50
C GLY A 130 10.74 10.19 -6.01
N SER A 131 11.65 11.04 -5.54
CA SER A 131 12.11 11.10 -4.16
C SER A 131 11.82 12.44 -3.50
N GLU A 132 11.67 12.43 -2.16
CA GLU A 132 11.52 13.59 -1.30
C GLU A 132 12.24 13.36 0.03
N GLY A 133 12.87 14.42 0.58
CA GLY A 133 13.35 14.45 1.94
C GLY A 133 14.59 13.59 2.21
N ASN A 134 15.71 13.84 1.52
CA ASN A 134 16.98 13.16 1.77
C ASN A 134 16.90 11.61 1.75
N GLY A 135 16.11 11.04 0.84
CA GLY A 135 15.99 9.60 0.67
C GLY A 135 15.01 8.91 1.63
N GLY A 136 14.27 9.67 2.45
CA GLY A 136 13.32 9.09 3.41
C GLY A 136 11.95 8.72 2.83
N THR A 137 11.57 9.30 1.71
CA THR A 137 10.25 9.08 1.08
C THR A 137 10.41 8.96 -0.44
N PHE A 138 9.85 7.92 -1.04
CA PHE A 138 9.59 7.93 -2.46
C PHE A 138 8.10 8.12 -2.72
N PHE A 139 7.76 8.69 -3.86
CA PHE A 139 6.37 8.91 -4.25
C PHE A 139 6.05 8.33 -5.63
N ILE A 140 4.77 7.99 -5.82
CA ILE A 140 4.22 7.56 -7.10
C ILE A 140 2.84 8.20 -7.29
N GLY A 141 2.57 8.78 -8.45
CA GLY A 141 1.27 9.35 -8.71
C GLY A 141 1.16 10.17 -9.98
N SER A 142 0.06 10.88 -10.09
CA SER A 142 -0.28 11.75 -11.21
C SER A 142 -0.83 13.08 -10.71
N GLY A 143 -0.16 14.18 -11.08
CA GLY A 143 -0.55 15.51 -10.64
C GLY A 143 -0.66 15.61 -9.12
N ASP A 144 -1.84 16.03 -8.65
CA ASP A 144 -2.14 16.22 -7.23
C ASP A 144 -2.60 14.94 -6.49
N VAL A 145 -2.63 13.78 -7.16
CA VAL A 145 -2.97 12.50 -6.54
C VAL A 145 -1.76 11.59 -6.52
N THR A 146 -1.07 11.58 -5.40
CA THR A 146 0.19 10.87 -5.22
C THR A 146 0.22 10.14 -3.89
N LEU A 147 0.82 8.96 -3.85
CA LEU A 147 1.14 8.24 -2.64
C LEU A 147 2.62 8.38 -2.32
N GLY A 148 2.93 8.78 -1.10
CA GLY A 148 4.27 8.81 -0.56
C GLY A 148 4.49 7.61 0.36
N PHE A 149 5.64 6.94 0.22
CA PHE A 149 6.07 5.80 1.05
C PHE A 149 7.24 6.26 1.91
N ASN A 150 6.98 6.49 3.19
CA ASN A 150 7.96 7.00 4.15
C ASN A 150 8.50 5.86 5.02
N ALA A 151 9.71 5.42 4.73
CA ALA A 151 10.36 4.32 5.44
C ALA A 151 10.77 4.69 6.88
N ALA A 152 11.06 5.96 7.16
CA ALA A 152 11.48 6.40 8.50
C ALA A 152 10.33 6.38 9.52
N SER A 153 9.09 6.41 9.04
CA SER A 153 7.88 6.43 9.89
C SER A 153 6.97 5.23 9.68
N ASP A 154 7.33 4.30 8.77
CA ASP A 154 6.54 3.12 8.40
C ASP A 154 5.11 3.46 7.95
N ILE A 155 4.94 4.53 7.13
CA ILE A 155 3.62 5.00 6.70
C ILE A 155 3.51 5.20 5.19
N ILE A 156 2.30 4.98 4.67
CA ILE A 156 1.89 5.41 3.34
C ILE A 156 0.98 6.63 3.51
N ILE A 157 1.30 7.73 2.85
CA ILE A 157 0.62 9.02 3.03
C ILE A 157 0.13 9.63 1.71
N PRO A 158 -1.02 10.33 1.73
CA PRO A 158 -1.47 11.09 0.58
C PRO A 158 -0.58 12.32 0.35
N ARG A 159 -0.14 12.48 -0.90
CA ARG A 159 0.71 13.59 -1.34
C ARG A 159 0.12 14.26 -2.57
N GLY A 160 0.52 15.49 -2.81
CA GLY A 160 0.22 16.24 -4.03
C GLY A 160 1.44 16.39 -4.94
N THR A 161 1.35 17.32 -5.87
CA THR A 161 2.43 17.68 -6.78
C THR A 161 3.70 18.00 -6.00
N ASN A 162 4.84 17.50 -6.45
CA ASN A 162 6.14 17.63 -5.78
C ASN A 162 6.10 17.15 -4.32
N ALA A 163 5.37 16.08 -4.09
CA ALA A 163 5.21 15.45 -2.78
C ALA A 163 4.67 16.38 -1.66
N ALA A 164 4.00 17.47 -1.99
CA ALA A 164 3.37 18.36 -1.01
C ALA A 164 2.33 17.61 -0.15
N ASN A 165 2.19 17.98 1.12
CA ASN A 165 1.20 17.37 2.01
C ASN A 165 -0.24 17.60 1.51
N ARG A 166 -1.06 16.54 1.47
CA ARG A 166 -2.47 16.57 1.05
C ARG A 166 -3.40 15.91 2.06
N THR A 167 -3.46 16.49 3.25
CA THR A 167 -4.33 16.00 4.33
C THR A 167 -5.81 16.21 3.97
N GLY A 168 -6.59 15.11 4.03
CA GLY A 168 -8.05 15.15 3.84
C GLY A 168 -8.52 15.52 2.43
N ALA A 169 -7.68 15.30 1.40
CA ALA A 169 -7.98 15.74 0.03
C ALA A 169 -7.94 14.62 -1.02
N ILE A 170 -7.57 13.39 -0.64
CA ILE A 170 -7.50 12.24 -1.56
C ILE A 170 -8.36 11.12 -0.98
N ASP A 171 -9.31 10.66 -1.77
CA ASP A 171 -10.17 9.53 -1.43
C ASP A 171 -9.52 8.21 -1.82
N LEU A 172 -9.80 7.15 -1.06
CA LEU A 172 -9.48 5.78 -1.44
C LEU A 172 -10.69 5.16 -2.13
N GLY A 173 -10.74 5.27 -3.45
CA GLY A 173 -11.89 4.87 -4.25
C GLY A 173 -12.97 5.95 -4.36
N ASN A 174 -14.09 5.64 -5.01
CA ASN A 174 -15.28 6.50 -5.15
C ASN A 174 -16.55 5.66 -5.33
N ALA A 175 -17.70 6.28 -5.55
CA ALA A 175 -18.99 5.61 -5.70
C ALA A 175 -19.02 4.53 -6.80
N ASN A 176 -18.23 4.71 -7.88
CA ASN A 176 -18.19 3.81 -9.03
C ASN A 176 -17.01 2.83 -9.00
N ASN A 177 -15.91 3.20 -8.32
CA ASN A 177 -14.67 2.43 -8.24
C ASN A 177 -14.29 2.23 -6.77
N ARG A 178 -14.71 1.12 -6.19
CA ARG A 178 -14.52 0.77 -4.78
C ARG A 178 -13.48 -0.31 -4.62
N PHE A 179 -12.70 -0.23 -3.55
CA PHE A 179 -11.88 -1.36 -3.13
C PHE A 179 -12.80 -2.48 -2.62
N LYS A 180 -12.39 -3.73 -2.79
CA LYS A 180 -13.19 -4.86 -2.35
C LYS A 180 -13.19 -4.98 -0.83
N ASP A 181 -12.04 -5.12 -0.24
CA ASP A 181 -11.84 -5.33 1.20
C ASP A 181 -10.66 -4.50 1.72
N LEU A 182 -10.67 -4.18 2.99
CA LEU A 182 -9.58 -3.55 3.72
C LEU A 182 -9.21 -4.41 4.94
N TYR A 183 -7.99 -4.94 5.00
CA TYR A 183 -7.48 -5.76 6.10
C TYR A 183 -6.52 -4.95 6.95
N LEU A 184 -6.87 -4.68 8.19
CA LEU A 184 -6.07 -3.95 9.16
C LEU A 184 -5.90 -4.77 10.44
N SER A 185 -4.71 -4.81 11.00
CA SER A 185 -4.43 -5.44 12.30
C SER A 185 -4.75 -4.53 13.50
N GLY A 186 -4.91 -3.23 13.25
CA GLY A 186 -5.32 -2.25 14.25
C GLY A 186 -6.73 -1.75 13.98
N GLY A 187 -7.06 -0.56 14.40
CA GLY A 187 -8.37 0.05 14.13
C GLY A 187 -8.33 1.06 12.98
N VAL A 188 -9.49 1.66 12.74
CA VAL A 188 -9.67 2.78 11.81
C VAL A 188 -9.99 4.04 12.60
N PHE A 189 -9.26 5.13 12.34
CA PHE A 189 -9.59 6.44 12.90
C PHE A 189 -10.60 7.14 11.98
N LEU A 190 -11.76 7.47 12.52
CA LEU A 190 -12.86 8.11 11.78
C LEU A 190 -13.09 9.53 12.29
N GLY A 191 -12.88 10.52 11.41
CA GLY A 191 -13.14 11.93 11.68
C GLY A 191 -12.11 12.66 12.56
N GLY A 192 -11.18 11.96 13.21
CA GLY A 192 -10.14 12.56 14.04
C GLY A 192 -9.01 11.61 14.36
N THR A 193 -7.94 12.12 15.00
CA THR A 193 -6.72 11.34 15.31
C THR A 193 -6.61 10.94 16.79
N GLY A 194 -7.54 11.37 17.64
CA GLY A 194 -7.59 10.99 19.05
C GLY A 194 -8.13 9.57 19.24
N SER A 195 -7.76 8.93 20.34
CA SER A 195 -8.19 7.56 20.66
C SER A 195 -9.70 7.36 20.69
N ALA A 196 -10.48 8.41 20.99
CA ALA A 196 -11.93 8.37 20.95
C ALA A 196 -12.53 8.22 19.52
N ASN A 197 -11.74 8.45 18.49
CA ASN A 197 -12.12 8.30 17.08
C ASN A 197 -11.70 6.97 16.47
N LYS A 198 -11.07 6.10 17.26
CA LYS A 198 -10.59 4.81 16.80
C LYS A 198 -11.70 3.77 16.91
N LEU A 199 -12.06 3.17 15.78
CA LEU A 199 -12.87 1.96 15.71
C LEU A 199 -11.93 0.76 15.61
N ASP A 200 -11.70 0.06 16.71
CA ASP A 200 -10.73 -1.05 16.82
C ASP A 200 -11.31 -2.32 17.46
N ASP A 201 -12.58 -2.27 17.83
CA ASP A 201 -13.26 -3.38 18.48
C ASP A 201 -14.68 -3.50 17.91
N TYR A 202 -14.79 -4.21 16.78
CA TYR A 202 -16.06 -4.58 16.17
C TYR A 202 -16.13 -6.10 16.08
N GLU A 203 -17.18 -6.67 16.64
CA GLU A 203 -17.39 -8.10 16.66
C GLU A 203 -18.89 -8.42 16.53
N GLU A 204 -19.21 -9.35 15.67
CA GLU A 204 -20.54 -9.97 15.59
C GLU A 204 -20.43 -11.46 15.89
N GLY A 205 -21.41 -11.99 16.57
CA GLY A 205 -21.36 -13.40 16.90
C GLY A 205 -22.67 -13.95 17.46
N THR A 206 -22.57 -15.20 17.81
CA THR A 206 -23.64 -15.94 18.49
C THR A 206 -23.14 -16.43 19.84
N TRP A 207 -24.07 -16.52 20.80
CA TRP A 207 -23.79 -17.25 22.02
C TRP A 207 -24.96 -18.16 22.33
N THR A 208 -24.76 -19.11 23.23
CA THR A 208 -25.81 -19.96 23.76
C THR A 208 -26.20 -19.49 25.15
N PRO A 209 -27.26 -18.69 25.30
CA PRO A 209 -27.73 -18.27 26.62
C PRO A 209 -28.03 -19.47 27.50
N THR A 210 -27.57 -19.42 28.73
CA THR A 210 -28.00 -20.39 29.77
C THR A 210 -28.99 -19.72 30.68
N ILE A 211 -29.98 -20.46 31.10
CA ILE A 211 -30.94 -20.02 32.14
C ILE A 211 -30.77 -20.91 33.37
N GLY A 212 -30.56 -20.30 34.49
CA GLY A 212 -30.33 -20.97 35.75
C GLY A 212 -31.22 -20.40 36.84
N THR A 213 -31.14 -21.05 38.02
CA THR A 213 -31.84 -20.58 39.22
C THR A 213 -30.90 -20.59 40.41
N GLU A 214 -31.08 -19.64 41.33
CA GLU A 214 -30.36 -19.66 42.59
C GLU A 214 -31.17 -20.51 43.62
N GLY A 215 -30.46 -21.40 44.30
CA GLY A 215 -31.02 -22.22 45.38
C GLY A 215 -31.93 -23.40 44.94
N GLY A 216 -31.85 -23.80 43.68
CA GLY A 216 -32.66 -24.88 43.14
C GLY A 216 -32.08 -25.58 41.91
N SER A 217 -32.88 -26.39 41.22
CA SER A 217 -32.53 -27.01 39.94
C SER A 217 -32.65 -26.04 38.77
N ASN A 218 -31.75 -26.16 37.78
CA ASN A 218 -31.80 -25.36 36.57
C ASN A 218 -32.97 -25.78 35.64
N TYR A 219 -33.29 -24.91 34.69
CA TYR A 219 -34.25 -25.18 33.62
C TYR A 219 -33.69 -26.24 32.66
N THR A 220 -34.61 -27.04 32.09
CA THR A 220 -34.27 -27.92 30.96
C THR A 220 -34.67 -27.22 29.68
N LEU A 221 -33.67 -26.99 28.80
CA LEU A 221 -33.85 -26.25 27.57
C LEU A 221 -34.15 -27.18 26.39
N SER A 222 -35.07 -26.77 25.51
CA SER A 222 -35.24 -27.40 24.18
C SER A 222 -34.47 -26.63 23.10
N SER A 223 -34.34 -25.32 23.25
CA SER A 223 -33.51 -24.48 22.37
C SER A 223 -32.98 -23.25 23.11
N SER A 224 -31.83 -22.78 22.71
CA SER A 224 -31.27 -21.54 23.21
C SER A 224 -30.37 -20.95 22.14
N ALA A 225 -30.67 -19.73 21.71
CA ALA A 225 -29.90 -19.02 20.70
C ALA A 225 -29.84 -17.54 21.05
N GLY A 226 -28.66 -16.93 20.86
CA GLY A 226 -28.46 -15.53 21.03
C GLY A 226 -27.52 -14.98 19.94
N TYR A 227 -27.71 -13.72 19.59
CA TYR A 227 -26.95 -12.95 18.63
C TYR A 227 -26.47 -11.68 19.31
N TYR A 228 -25.23 -11.28 19.03
CA TYR A 228 -24.70 -10.03 19.53
C TYR A 228 -23.93 -9.28 18.46
N THR A 229 -23.91 -7.96 18.63
CA THR A 229 -23.00 -7.05 17.93
C THR A 229 -22.31 -6.18 18.99
N LYS A 230 -20.99 -6.14 18.97
CA LYS A 230 -20.16 -5.34 19.86
C LYS A 230 -19.43 -4.26 19.04
N VAL A 231 -19.52 -3.01 19.48
CA VAL A 231 -18.79 -1.88 18.91
C VAL A 231 -18.12 -1.12 20.03
N GLY A 232 -16.82 -1.25 20.12
CA GLY A 232 -16.08 -0.74 21.28
C GLY A 232 -16.60 -1.37 22.56
N ASN A 233 -17.04 -0.55 23.50
CA ASN A 233 -17.61 -1.01 24.78
C ASN A 233 -19.13 -1.18 24.79
N LEU A 234 -19.81 -0.98 23.65
CA LEU A 234 -21.25 -1.15 23.55
C LEU A 234 -21.58 -2.51 22.95
N VAL A 235 -22.40 -3.28 23.65
CA VAL A 235 -22.90 -4.59 23.20
C VAL A 235 -24.41 -4.52 23.01
N CYS A 236 -24.87 -4.87 21.82
CA CYS A 236 -26.27 -5.14 21.51
C CYS A 236 -26.51 -6.64 21.54
N VAL A 237 -27.56 -7.10 22.17
CA VAL A 237 -27.93 -8.52 22.28
C VAL A 237 -29.38 -8.76 21.90
N GLU A 238 -29.61 -9.92 21.29
CA GLU A 238 -30.93 -10.49 21.06
C GLU A 238 -30.88 -11.99 21.36
N ALA A 239 -31.85 -12.53 22.12
CA ALA A 239 -31.85 -13.94 22.45
C ALA A 239 -33.27 -14.52 22.55
N ALA A 240 -33.36 -15.81 22.27
CA ALA A 240 -34.53 -16.65 22.46
C ALA A 240 -34.14 -17.95 23.16
N ILE A 241 -34.81 -18.27 24.25
CA ILE A 241 -34.60 -19.47 25.06
C ILE A 241 -35.94 -20.19 25.25
N THR A 242 -36.05 -21.41 24.79
CA THR A 242 -37.24 -22.26 24.99
C THR A 242 -36.91 -23.39 25.94
N PHE A 243 -37.74 -23.63 26.91
CA PHE A 243 -37.54 -24.67 27.91
C PHE A 243 -38.65 -25.68 27.93
N THR A 244 -38.31 -26.92 28.32
CA THR A 244 -39.26 -28.07 28.45
C THR A 244 -39.58 -28.40 29.90
N ALA A 245 -38.75 -27.94 30.83
CA ALA A 245 -39.00 -28.08 32.25
C ALA A 245 -38.47 -26.86 33.01
N GLU A 246 -39.22 -26.44 34.03
CA GLU A 246 -38.86 -25.32 34.89
C GLU A 246 -37.79 -25.69 35.94
N GLY A 247 -37.00 -24.70 36.33
CA GLY A 247 -36.12 -24.81 37.48
C GLY A 247 -36.90 -24.63 38.80
N SER A 248 -36.28 -25.00 39.92
CA SER A 248 -36.90 -24.96 41.24
C SER A 248 -36.38 -23.87 42.18
N GLY A 249 -35.52 -22.96 41.70
CA GLY A 249 -34.97 -21.89 42.55
C GLY A 249 -35.86 -20.67 42.71
N THR A 250 -35.38 -19.71 43.50
CA THR A 250 -36.08 -18.46 43.83
C THR A 250 -35.77 -17.32 42.88
N ILE A 251 -34.67 -17.38 42.13
CA ILE A 251 -34.20 -16.33 41.22
C ILE A 251 -33.87 -16.95 39.88
N THR A 252 -34.36 -16.34 38.82
CA THR A 252 -33.99 -16.75 37.44
C THR A 252 -32.87 -15.90 36.90
N ILE A 253 -31.81 -16.54 36.42
CA ILE A 253 -30.60 -15.92 35.95
C ILE A 253 -30.35 -16.35 34.51
N ILE A 254 -30.05 -15.40 33.64
CA ILE A 254 -29.69 -15.64 32.23
C ILE A 254 -28.26 -15.18 32.00
N SER A 255 -27.46 -15.99 31.28
CA SER A 255 -26.08 -15.58 30.90
C SER A 255 -26.06 -14.60 29.72
N LEU A 256 -25.11 -13.67 29.73
CA LEU A 256 -24.78 -12.76 28.65
C LEU A 256 -23.49 -13.20 27.96
N PRO A 257 -23.22 -12.75 26.73
CA PRO A 257 -21.98 -13.07 26.03
C PRO A 257 -20.74 -12.39 26.66
N PHE A 258 -20.93 -11.20 27.28
CA PHE A 258 -19.86 -10.42 27.91
C PHE A 258 -20.33 -9.89 29.27
N THR A 259 -19.36 -9.65 30.16
CA THR A 259 -19.63 -9.09 31.48
C THR A 259 -19.98 -7.59 31.38
N PRO A 260 -21.14 -7.14 31.88
CA PRO A 260 -21.49 -5.74 31.96
C PRO A 260 -20.52 -4.94 32.85
N ALA A 261 -20.20 -3.70 32.45
CA ALA A 261 -19.34 -2.80 33.24
C ALA A 261 -20.04 -2.20 34.46
N GLY A 262 -21.36 -2.11 34.44
CA GLY A 262 -22.18 -1.49 35.48
C GLY A 262 -23.15 -2.45 36.16
N THR A 263 -23.73 -2.02 37.25
CA THR A 263 -24.73 -2.79 38.04
C THR A 263 -26.17 -2.41 37.71
N THR A 264 -26.40 -1.45 36.82
CA THR A 264 -27.72 -0.87 36.56
C THR A 264 -28.22 -1.09 35.12
N GLU A 265 -27.63 -2.04 34.40
CA GLU A 265 -28.05 -2.33 33.02
C GLU A 265 -29.43 -2.99 33.02
N ILE A 266 -30.35 -2.42 32.25
CA ILE A 266 -31.72 -2.87 32.14
C ILE A 266 -31.99 -3.30 30.70
N PHE A 267 -32.38 -4.55 30.51
CA PHE A 267 -32.86 -5.07 29.25
C PHE A 267 -34.40 -5.26 29.35
N ASN A 268 -35.07 -5.16 28.24
CA ASN A 268 -36.49 -5.43 28.15
C ASN A 268 -36.71 -6.69 27.29
N GLY A 269 -37.69 -7.47 27.70
CA GLY A 269 -38.05 -8.66 26.95
C GLY A 269 -39.48 -9.07 27.28
N TYR A 270 -39.87 -10.23 26.80
CA TYR A 270 -41.12 -10.85 27.17
C TYR A 270 -40.99 -12.38 27.21
N VAL A 271 -41.88 -12.97 27.90
CA VAL A 271 -42.05 -14.42 27.91
C VAL A 271 -43.36 -14.75 27.23
N SER A 272 -43.27 -15.61 26.21
CA SER A 272 -44.42 -16.15 25.51
C SER A 272 -44.83 -17.49 26.14
N SER A 273 -46.07 -17.56 26.61
CA SER A 273 -46.63 -18.75 27.27
C SER A 273 -47.96 -19.12 26.58
N GLY A 274 -47.90 -19.42 25.28
CA GLY A 274 -49.08 -19.82 24.54
C GLY A 274 -50.26 -18.81 24.54
N THR A 275 -50.88 -18.58 25.67
CA THR A 275 -52.03 -17.66 25.85
C THR A 275 -51.70 -16.40 26.66
N ASN A 276 -50.61 -16.37 27.40
CA ASN A 276 -50.23 -15.26 28.29
C ASN A 276 -48.79 -14.76 28.00
N ASN A 277 -48.70 -13.64 27.33
CA ASN A 277 -47.42 -12.95 27.17
C ASN A 277 -47.21 -11.99 28.33
N ARG A 278 -46.04 -12.04 28.97
CA ARG A 278 -45.65 -11.12 30.06
C ARG A 278 -44.38 -10.36 29.72
N SER A 279 -44.35 -9.08 30.02
CA SER A 279 -43.17 -8.26 29.96
C SER A 279 -42.17 -8.68 31.06
N ILE A 280 -40.90 -8.69 30.70
CA ILE A 280 -39.79 -8.93 31.63
C ILE A 280 -38.78 -7.79 31.56
N GLN A 281 -38.13 -7.56 32.70
CA GLN A 281 -36.95 -6.71 32.78
C GLN A 281 -35.79 -7.56 33.26
N LEU A 282 -34.63 -7.31 32.70
CA LEU A 282 -33.39 -8.00 33.09
C LEU A 282 -32.41 -6.98 33.65
N PHE A 283 -31.88 -7.26 34.82
CA PHE A 283 -30.94 -6.42 35.54
C PHE A 283 -29.63 -7.15 35.69
N HIS A 284 -28.51 -6.44 35.60
CA HIS A 284 -27.23 -7.06 35.90
C HIS A 284 -27.22 -7.68 37.31
N TYR A 285 -26.84 -8.93 37.40
CA TYR A 285 -26.78 -9.69 38.66
C TYR A 285 -25.34 -9.83 39.15
N SER A 286 -24.56 -10.64 38.47
CA SER A 286 -23.12 -10.81 38.77
C SER A 286 -22.37 -11.38 37.58
N GLY A 287 -21.13 -10.96 37.36
CA GLY A 287 -20.34 -11.42 36.23
C GLY A 287 -21.07 -11.19 34.90
N ALA A 288 -21.03 -12.14 34.00
CA ALA A 288 -21.76 -12.09 32.73
C ALA A 288 -23.18 -12.67 32.86
N SER A 289 -23.98 -12.18 33.81
CA SER A 289 -25.34 -12.68 34.02
C SER A 289 -26.32 -11.59 34.46
N VAL A 290 -27.60 -11.80 34.11
CA VAL A 290 -28.71 -10.91 34.44
C VAL A 290 -29.78 -11.65 35.18
N LEU A 291 -30.40 -10.94 36.11
CA LEU A 291 -31.60 -11.36 36.87
C LEU A 291 -32.85 -11.02 36.09
N VAL A 292 -33.78 -11.96 35.99
CA VAL A 292 -35.07 -11.74 35.34
C VAL A 292 -36.11 -11.27 36.38
N ARG A 293 -36.76 -10.15 36.08
CA ARG A 293 -37.92 -9.63 36.82
C ARG A 293 -39.15 -9.64 35.93
N PHE A 294 -40.28 -9.96 36.50
CA PHE A 294 -41.56 -9.95 35.83
C PHE A 294 -42.42 -8.77 36.26
N ASP A 295 -43.14 -8.19 35.31
CA ASP A 295 -44.17 -7.20 35.60
C ASP A 295 -45.47 -7.93 35.97
N ASP A 296 -45.93 -7.75 37.21
CA ASP A 296 -47.17 -8.31 37.75
C ASP A 296 -48.28 -7.26 37.93
N GLY A 297 -48.31 -6.26 37.02
CA GLY A 297 -49.38 -5.26 37.01
C GLY A 297 -49.27 -4.15 38.04
N GLY A 298 -48.06 -3.89 38.59
CA GLY A 298 -47.80 -2.77 39.49
C GLY A 298 -46.66 -2.94 40.49
N ALA A 299 -46.11 -4.14 40.61
CA ALA A 299 -44.90 -4.39 41.40
C ALA A 299 -43.98 -5.35 40.65
N TYR A 300 -42.75 -4.93 40.39
CA TYR A 300 -41.73 -5.84 39.86
C TYR A 300 -41.36 -6.85 40.94
N ILE A 301 -41.69 -8.11 40.73
CA ILE A 301 -41.36 -9.18 41.68
C ILE A 301 -40.04 -9.81 41.24
N ASN A 302 -39.04 -9.82 42.13
CA ASN A 302 -37.75 -10.47 41.93
C ASN A 302 -37.81 -12.00 41.91
N TYR A 303 -39.05 -12.55 42.10
CA TYR A 303 -39.23 -13.95 42.34
C TYR A 303 -40.24 -14.56 41.39
N TRP A 304 -39.87 -15.64 40.85
CA TRP A 304 -40.79 -16.57 40.20
C TRP A 304 -41.51 -17.42 41.28
N THR A 305 -42.45 -16.85 42.00
CA THR A 305 -43.09 -17.55 43.12
C THR A 305 -44.42 -18.18 42.77
N SER A 306 -45.04 -17.92 41.62
CA SER A 306 -46.26 -18.62 41.21
C SER A 306 -46.09 -19.27 39.81
N LYS A 307 -45.66 -20.51 39.85
CA LYS A 307 -45.39 -21.35 38.66
C LYS A 307 -46.67 -21.90 37.99
N THR A 308 -47.83 -21.52 38.45
CA THR A 308 -49.12 -22.12 38.00
C THR A 308 -49.58 -21.63 36.63
N GLU A 309 -48.94 -20.64 36.04
CA GLU A 309 -49.33 -20.02 34.77
C GLU A 309 -48.43 -20.36 33.59
N TRP A 310 -47.38 -21.17 33.79
CA TRP A 310 -46.36 -21.47 32.80
C TRP A 310 -46.49 -22.88 32.24
N SER A 311 -46.44 -22.97 30.90
CA SER A 311 -46.42 -24.25 30.21
C SER A 311 -44.94 -24.64 29.93
N PRO A 312 -44.61 -25.94 29.92
CA PRO A 312 -43.27 -26.42 29.61
C PRO A 312 -42.78 -26.12 28.16
N THR A 313 -43.52 -25.31 27.40
CA THR A 313 -43.15 -24.89 26.06
C THR A 313 -42.94 -23.38 25.96
N ASN A 314 -42.59 -22.70 27.05
CA ASN A 314 -42.43 -21.26 27.09
C ASN A 314 -41.09 -20.81 26.45
N THR A 315 -41.15 -19.68 25.79
CA THR A 315 -39.99 -19.04 25.21
C THR A 315 -39.74 -17.68 25.84
N PHE A 316 -38.53 -17.49 26.37
CA PHE A 316 -37.99 -16.19 26.74
C PHE A 316 -37.40 -15.55 25.53
N THR A 317 -37.80 -14.34 25.19
CA THR A 317 -37.12 -13.49 24.22
C THR A 317 -36.74 -12.18 24.88
N PHE A 318 -35.53 -11.70 24.61
CA PHE A 318 -35.14 -10.40 25.09
C PHE A 318 -34.14 -9.76 24.11
N SER A 319 -34.11 -8.46 24.14
CA SER A 319 -33.12 -7.67 23.43
C SER A 319 -32.74 -6.46 24.27
N GLY A 320 -31.54 -5.95 24.05
CA GLY A 320 -31.08 -4.77 24.75
C GLY A 320 -29.63 -4.41 24.44
N THR A 321 -29.18 -3.34 25.07
CA THR A 321 -27.81 -2.85 24.93
C THR A 321 -27.21 -2.63 26.30
N TYR A 322 -25.92 -2.92 26.44
CA TYR A 322 -25.17 -2.68 27.65
C TYR A 322 -23.71 -2.33 27.34
N ARG A 323 -23.01 -1.77 28.33
CA ARG A 323 -21.60 -1.47 28.25
C ARG A 323 -20.76 -2.56 28.90
N VAL A 324 -19.63 -2.85 28.30
CA VAL A 324 -18.56 -3.69 28.85
C VAL A 324 -17.37 -2.85 29.23
N SER A 325 -16.53 -3.33 30.14
CA SER A 325 -15.31 -2.64 30.62
C SER A 325 -14.17 -2.72 29.61
#